data_4ba6d24b9c99b12ca114087ce922fffd
#
_entry.id   4ba6d24b9c99b12ca114087ce922fffd
#
_cell.length_a   1.000
_cell.length_b   1.000
_cell.length_c   1.000
_cell.angle_alpha   90.00
_cell.angle_beta   90.00
_cell.angle_gamma   90.00
#
_symmetry.space_group_name_H-M   'P 1'
#
loop_
_entity.id
_entity.type
_entity.pdbx_description
1 polymer ?
#
loop_
_entity_poly.entity_id
_entity_poly.type
_entity_poly.pdbx_seq_one_letter_code
_entity_poly.pdbx_strand_id
1 'polypeptide(L)'
;MLRLEAIGVQLGAFRLKNISLHVEPGAYLVLLGPTGTGKTVLLETIAGLHRPTGGRTWIDGKDATRWPPEKRNLGVVYQDYALFPHLTVQENIAFGLRLKKEARGEIKKTVEEMAGFLEIGHLLNRRPGRLSGGEQQRVALARALVLKPYVLLLDEPLSALDRSTRGRLRRELKRIHRELGVTIFHITHDLPEAFFLADHLALMKDGGILQEGKPEMVLRRPRSRTVAELLGIENLLRGTKEGERYLSGLGALDIPEFPSREATGRESAVYFSVPGWCVEIFPGKGDNPYTWKGKMRLAAMNFMNGHVDLDLVYPSGEHLKTSLSRREFGNLPVSIAVGIVVPVGILKEGVYWFPR
;
A
#
# COMPACT_ATOMS: atom_id res chain seq x y z
N MET A 1 -18.88 -6.85 -2.36
CA MET A 1 -18.42 -7.62 -3.53
C MET A 1 -17.55 -8.81 -3.11
N LEU A 2 -16.40 -8.58 -2.46
CA LEU A 2 -15.56 -9.63 -1.88
C LEU A 2 -15.52 -9.49 -0.36
N ARG A 3 -15.83 -10.55 0.39
CA ARG A 3 -15.75 -10.56 1.86
C ARG A 3 -15.07 -11.85 2.33
N LEU A 4 -14.08 -11.69 3.16
CA LEU A 4 -13.36 -12.75 3.85
C LEU A 4 -13.75 -12.72 5.31
N GLU A 5 -14.15 -13.83 5.87
CA GLU A 5 -14.56 -13.99 7.27
C GLU A 5 -13.68 -15.04 7.93
N ALA A 6 -12.80 -14.60 8.82
CA ALA A 6 -11.95 -15.45 9.65
C ALA A 6 -11.16 -16.50 8.85
N ILE A 7 -10.68 -16.15 7.64
CA ILE A 7 -9.94 -17.08 6.78
C ILE A 7 -8.67 -17.55 7.47
N GLY A 8 -8.56 -18.86 7.60
CA GLY A 8 -7.35 -19.56 8.01
C GLY A 8 -6.86 -20.49 6.89
N VAL A 9 -5.55 -20.56 6.68
CA VAL A 9 -4.92 -21.49 5.73
C VAL A 9 -3.66 -22.05 6.37
N GLN A 10 -3.41 -23.33 6.20
CA GLN A 10 -2.18 -24.00 6.65
C GLN A 10 -1.47 -24.61 5.46
N LEU A 11 -0.24 -24.17 5.18
CA LEU A 11 0.63 -24.71 4.12
C LEU A 11 2.01 -25.04 4.73
N GLY A 12 2.21 -26.32 5.07
CA GLY A 12 3.40 -26.73 5.80
C GLY A 12 3.54 -26.00 7.14
N ALA A 13 4.66 -25.31 7.34
CA ALA A 13 4.90 -24.49 8.54
C ALA A 13 4.21 -23.12 8.48
N PHE A 14 3.80 -22.66 7.30
CA PHE A 14 3.18 -21.35 7.13
C PHE A 14 1.68 -21.39 7.45
N ARG A 15 1.18 -20.31 8.09
CA ARG A 15 -0.25 -20.19 8.45
C ARG A 15 -0.77 -18.77 8.23
N LEU A 16 -1.91 -18.66 7.54
CA LEU A 16 -2.79 -17.49 7.62
C LEU A 16 -3.69 -17.60 8.85
N LYS A 17 -3.84 -16.48 9.58
CA LYS A 17 -4.50 -16.48 10.89
C LYS A 17 -5.68 -15.51 10.87
N ASN A 18 -6.89 -16.05 10.85
CA ASN A 18 -8.13 -15.29 11.10
C ASN A 18 -8.25 -14.01 10.24
N ILE A 19 -8.01 -14.14 8.93
CA ILE A 19 -8.07 -13.00 8.01
C ILE A 19 -9.53 -12.63 7.74
N SER A 20 -9.91 -11.41 8.13
CA SER A 20 -11.20 -10.83 7.80
C SER A 20 -10.96 -9.53 7.04
N LEU A 21 -11.51 -9.41 5.83
CA LEU A 21 -11.39 -8.23 4.96
C LEU A 21 -12.68 -8.06 4.17
N HIS A 22 -13.02 -6.82 3.87
CA HIS A 22 -14.14 -6.49 3.03
C HIS A 22 -13.74 -5.52 1.91
N VAL A 23 -14.11 -5.87 0.67
CA VAL A 23 -13.90 -5.02 -0.52
C VAL A 23 -15.25 -4.69 -1.11
N GLU A 24 -15.62 -3.43 -1.02
CA GLU A 24 -16.87 -2.92 -1.58
C GLU A 24 -16.87 -3.00 -3.12
N PRO A 25 -18.06 -3.06 -3.76
CA PRO A 25 -18.14 -3.00 -5.21
C PRO A 25 -17.46 -1.72 -5.74
N GLY A 26 -16.62 -1.88 -6.76
CA GLY A 26 -15.90 -0.77 -7.38
C GLY A 26 -14.78 -0.15 -6.52
N ALA A 27 -14.44 -0.71 -5.35
CA ALA A 27 -13.33 -0.23 -4.55
C ALA A 27 -11.98 -0.82 -4.96
N TYR A 28 -10.91 -0.07 -4.72
CA TYR A 28 -9.52 -0.50 -4.88
C TYR A 28 -8.92 -0.79 -3.51
N LEU A 29 -8.86 -2.07 -3.11
CA LEU A 29 -8.16 -2.48 -1.90
C LEU A 29 -6.72 -2.85 -2.22
N VAL A 30 -5.78 -2.30 -1.47
CA VAL A 30 -4.37 -2.71 -1.50
C VAL A 30 -4.00 -3.44 -0.23
N LEU A 31 -3.44 -4.64 -0.38
CA LEU A 31 -2.82 -5.42 0.69
C LEU A 31 -1.32 -5.20 0.68
N LEU A 32 -0.82 -4.42 1.63
CA LEU A 32 0.60 -4.08 1.78
C LEU A 32 1.25 -4.93 2.87
N GLY A 33 2.47 -5.38 2.63
CA GLY A 33 3.28 -6.06 3.64
C GLY A 33 4.60 -6.59 3.07
N PRO A 34 5.56 -6.96 3.92
CA PRO A 34 6.83 -7.53 3.50
C PRO A 34 6.67 -8.82 2.68
N THR A 35 7.71 -9.18 1.95
CA THR A 35 7.77 -10.48 1.26
C THR A 35 7.70 -11.61 2.28
N GLY A 36 7.02 -12.72 1.92
CA GLY A 36 6.88 -13.89 2.79
C GLY A 36 5.78 -13.81 3.85
N THR A 37 5.00 -12.72 3.92
CA THR A 37 3.91 -12.60 4.91
C THR A 37 2.63 -13.36 4.55
N GLY A 38 2.57 -13.97 3.34
CA GLY A 38 1.44 -14.80 2.90
C GLY A 38 0.41 -14.08 2.04
N LYS A 39 0.74 -12.91 1.48
CA LYS A 39 -0.15 -12.15 0.59
C LYS A 39 -0.59 -12.97 -0.62
N THR A 40 0.36 -13.58 -1.34
CA THR A 40 0.08 -14.47 -2.49
C THR A 40 -0.79 -15.66 -2.08
N VAL A 41 -0.51 -16.31 -0.93
CA VAL A 41 -1.33 -17.42 -0.42
C VAL A 41 -2.78 -16.98 -0.17
N LEU A 42 -2.96 -15.75 0.36
CA LEU A 42 -4.30 -15.20 0.55
C LEU A 42 -4.99 -14.95 -0.80
N LEU A 43 -4.30 -14.36 -1.78
CA LEU A 43 -4.82 -14.13 -3.12
C LEU A 43 -5.22 -15.45 -3.79
N GLU A 44 -4.37 -16.46 -3.73
CA GLU A 44 -4.63 -17.80 -4.28
C GLU A 44 -5.80 -18.51 -3.56
N THR A 45 -5.97 -18.25 -2.27
CA THR A 45 -7.15 -18.71 -1.50
C THR A 45 -8.41 -18.02 -2.00
N ILE A 46 -8.37 -16.70 -2.25
CA ILE A 46 -9.47 -15.95 -2.86
C ILE A 46 -9.76 -16.47 -4.27
N ALA A 47 -8.72 -16.77 -5.05
CA ALA A 47 -8.85 -17.34 -6.39
C ALA A 47 -9.39 -18.78 -6.39
N GLY A 48 -9.33 -19.50 -5.26
CA GLY A 48 -9.82 -20.87 -5.10
C GLY A 48 -8.78 -21.96 -5.38
N LEU A 49 -7.50 -21.58 -5.48
CA LEU A 49 -6.39 -22.51 -5.65
C LEU A 49 -6.01 -23.20 -4.33
N HIS A 50 -6.21 -22.51 -3.21
CA HIS A 50 -6.07 -23.08 -1.87
C HIS A 50 -7.42 -23.15 -1.17
N ARG A 51 -7.67 -24.27 -0.49
CA ARG A 51 -8.84 -24.41 0.38
C ARG A 51 -8.54 -23.84 1.76
N PRO A 52 -9.36 -22.94 2.28
CA PRO A 52 -9.19 -22.48 3.66
C PRO A 52 -9.43 -23.63 4.64
N THR A 53 -8.65 -23.67 5.73
CA THR A 53 -8.83 -24.59 6.85
C THR A 53 -9.93 -24.11 7.80
N GLY A 54 -10.33 -22.85 7.70
CA GLY A 54 -11.42 -22.22 8.45
C GLY A 54 -11.85 -20.92 7.82
N GLY A 55 -13.02 -20.44 8.22
CA GLY A 55 -13.59 -19.20 7.71
C GLY A 55 -14.38 -19.36 6.41
N ARG A 56 -14.83 -18.23 5.84
CA ARG A 56 -15.65 -18.18 4.62
C ARG A 56 -15.19 -17.09 3.67
N THR A 57 -15.29 -17.41 2.37
CA THR A 57 -15.07 -16.45 1.27
C THR A 57 -16.39 -16.19 0.57
N TRP A 58 -16.81 -14.93 0.54
CA TRP A 58 -18.02 -14.48 -0.14
C TRP A 58 -17.64 -13.68 -1.38
N ILE A 59 -18.24 -14.04 -2.51
CA ILE A 59 -18.07 -13.34 -3.79
C ILE A 59 -19.44 -13.00 -4.32
N ASP A 60 -19.70 -11.72 -4.56
CA ASP A 60 -20.98 -11.20 -5.04
C ASP A 60 -22.17 -11.68 -4.18
N GLY A 61 -22.01 -11.64 -2.85
CA GLY A 61 -23.03 -12.06 -1.88
C GLY A 61 -23.25 -13.57 -1.74
N LYS A 62 -22.49 -14.41 -2.46
CA LYS A 62 -22.60 -15.86 -2.43
C LYS A 62 -21.42 -16.50 -1.72
N ASP A 63 -21.65 -17.53 -0.94
CA ASP A 63 -20.58 -18.32 -0.30
C ASP A 63 -19.81 -19.10 -1.37
N ALA A 64 -18.62 -18.64 -1.70
CA ALA A 64 -17.72 -19.20 -2.67
C ALA A 64 -16.59 -20.04 -2.03
N THR A 65 -16.66 -20.32 -0.72
CA THR A 65 -15.58 -20.97 0.05
C THR A 65 -15.12 -22.29 -0.59
N ARG A 66 -16.06 -23.07 -1.13
CA ARG A 66 -15.80 -24.37 -1.77
C ARG A 66 -15.86 -24.33 -3.30
N TRP A 67 -16.06 -23.14 -3.90
CA TRP A 67 -16.11 -23.06 -5.36
C TRP A 67 -14.71 -23.23 -5.94
N PRO A 68 -14.59 -24.03 -7.00
CA PRO A 68 -13.34 -24.11 -7.76
C PRO A 68 -13.09 -22.78 -8.52
N PRO A 69 -11.84 -22.49 -8.93
CA PRO A 69 -11.44 -21.22 -9.52
C PRO A 69 -12.33 -20.77 -10.69
N GLU A 70 -12.67 -21.67 -11.60
CA GLU A 70 -13.46 -21.37 -12.81
C GLU A 70 -14.89 -20.89 -12.53
N LYS A 71 -15.43 -21.16 -11.35
CA LYS A 71 -16.78 -20.72 -10.93
C LYS A 71 -16.78 -19.38 -10.21
N ARG A 72 -15.62 -18.86 -9.81
CA ARG A 72 -15.50 -17.62 -9.01
C ARG A 72 -15.65 -16.34 -9.83
N ASN A 73 -15.51 -16.40 -11.16
CA ASN A 73 -15.51 -15.25 -12.07
C ASN A 73 -14.57 -14.13 -11.61
N LEU A 74 -13.33 -14.49 -11.28
CA LEU A 74 -12.26 -13.58 -10.88
C LEU A 74 -11.25 -13.45 -12.02
N GLY A 75 -10.71 -12.24 -12.22
CA GLY A 75 -9.53 -12.03 -13.05
C GLY A 75 -8.28 -12.09 -12.19
N VAL A 76 -7.24 -12.77 -12.63
CA VAL A 76 -5.97 -12.85 -11.90
C VAL A 76 -4.82 -12.41 -12.80
N VAL A 77 -3.98 -11.53 -12.30
CA VAL A 77 -2.69 -11.14 -12.90
C VAL A 77 -1.60 -11.43 -11.88
N TYR A 78 -0.74 -12.38 -12.21
CA TYR A 78 0.42 -12.77 -11.42
C TYR A 78 1.64 -11.88 -11.70
N GLN A 79 2.62 -11.93 -10.84
CA GLN A 79 3.87 -11.17 -10.93
C GLN A 79 4.66 -11.44 -12.22
N ASP A 80 4.64 -12.68 -12.74
CA ASP A 80 5.25 -13.11 -13.98
C ASP A 80 4.33 -12.97 -15.20
N TYR A 81 3.14 -12.35 -15.01
CA TYR A 81 2.08 -12.17 -15.99
C TYR A 81 1.46 -13.48 -16.50
N ALA A 82 2.14 -14.61 -16.40
CA ALA A 82 1.72 -15.97 -16.78
C ALA A 82 1.02 -16.03 -18.16
N LEU A 83 1.57 -15.32 -19.17
CA LEU A 83 1.05 -15.35 -20.53
C LEU A 83 1.38 -16.67 -21.19
N PHE A 84 0.46 -17.17 -22.03
CA PHE A 84 0.69 -18.38 -22.81
C PHE A 84 1.72 -18.11 -23.93
N PRO A 85 2.96 -18.64 -23.85
CA PRO A 85 4.05 -18.21 -24.73
C PRO A 85 3.88 -18.69 -26.19
N HIS A 86 3.11 -19.75 -26.40
CA HIS A 86 2.82 -20.33 -27.70
C HIS A 86 1.65 -19.66 -28.43
N LEU A 87 0.85 -18.84 -27.72
CA LEU A 87 -0.28 -18.09 -28.26
C LEU A 87 0.13 -16.64 -28.60
N THR A 88 -0.53 -16.06 -29.60
CA THR A 88 -0.42 -14.63 -29.90
C THR A 88 -1.11 -13.79 -28.80
N VAL A 89 -0.93 -12.47 -28.82
CA VAL A 89 -1.64 -11.54 -27.92
C VAL A 89 -3.15 -11.69 -28.08
N GLN A 90 -3.65 -11.69 -29.32
CA GLN A 90 -5.08 -11.90 -29.60
C GLN A 90 -5.59 -13.20 -29.00
N GLU A 91 -4.85 -14.28 -29.16
CA GLU A 91 -5.23 -15.59 -28.64
C GLU A 91 -5.16 -15.67 -27.12
N ASN A 92 -4.17 -15.02 -26.48
CA ASN A 92 -4.11 -14.87 -25.03
C ASN A 92 -5.35 -14.18 -24.49
N ILE A 93 -5.73 -13.03 -25.07
CA ILE A 93 -6.92 -12.27 -24.64
C ILE A 93 -8.20 -13.09 -24.89
N ALA A 94 -8.32 -13.72 -26.05
CA ALA A 94 -9.49 -14.51 -26.44
C ALA A 94 -9.66 -15.82 -25.66
N PHE A 95 -8.64 -16.28 -24.94
CA PHE A 95 -8.60 -17.62 -24.36
C PHE A 95 -9.82 -17.94 -23.50
N GLY A 96 -10.13 -17.08 -22.53
CA GLY A 96 -11.26 -17.27 -21.62
C GLY A 96 -12.62 -17.19 -22.33
N LEU A 97 -12.77 -16.31 -23.33
CA LEU A 97 -14.00 -16.18 -24.13
C LEU A 97 -14.27 -17.46 -24.93
N ARG A 98 -13.19 -18.07 -25.48
CA ARG A 98 -13.30 -19.38 -26.19
C ARG A 98 -13.75 -20.51 -25.26
N LEU A 99 -13.27 -20.52 -23.99
CA LEU A 99 -13.71 -21.50 -22.99
C LEU A 99 -15.19 -21.31 -22.61
N LYS A 100 -15.68 -20.06 -22.61
CA LYS A 100 -17.11 -19.74 -22.43
C LYS A 100 -17.94 -20.07 -23.67
N LYS A 101 -17.33 -20.54 -24.78
CA LYS A 101 -17.99 -20.87 -26.05
C LYS A 101 -18.75 -19.71 -26.69
N GLU A 102 -18.25 -18.48 -26.53
CA GLU A 102 -18.82 -17.32 -27.19
C GLU A 102 -18.67 -17.39 -28.71
N ALA A 103 -19.53 -16.69 -29.45
CA ALA A 103 -19.48 -16.69 -30.92
C ALA A 103 -18.20 -16.01 -31.43
N ARG A 104 -17.60 -16.55 -32.50
CA ARG A 104 -16.31 -16.06 -33.04
C ARG A 104 -16.31 -14.56 -33.38
N GLY A 105 -17.44 -14.03 -33.90
CA GLY A 105 -17.60 -12.62 -34.21
C GLY A 105 -17.53 -11.74 -32.97
N GLU A 106 -18.23 -12.15 -31.91
CA GLU A 106 -18.24 -11.45 -30.63
C GLU A 106 -16.86 -11.49 -29.95
N ILE A 107 -16.19 -12.66 -29.99
CA ILE A 107 -14.82 -12.78 -29.47
C ILE A 107 -13.90 -11.77 -30.16
N LYS A 108 -13.94 -11.70 -31.51
CA LYS A 108 -13.07 -10.77 -32.26
C LYS A 108 -13.34 -9.33 -31.84
N LYS A 109 -14.60 -8.91 -31.83
CA LYS A 109 -15.03 -7.56 -31.44
C LYS A 109 -14.58 -7.22 -30.03
N THR A 110 -14.87 -8.07 -29.03
CA THR A 110 -14.53 -7.84 -27.63
C THR A 110 -13.02 -7.77 -27.41
N VAL A 111 -12.24 -8.60 -28.13
CA VAL A 111 -10.77 -8.56 -28.07
C VAL A 111 -10.22 -7.25 -28.66
N GLU A 112 -10.75 -6.81 -29.82
CA GLU A 112 -10.34 -5.55 -30.47
C GLU A 112 -10.69 -4.34 -29.59
N GLU A 113 -11.86 -4.30 -28.99
CA GLU A 113 -12.28 -3.25 -28.05
C GLU A 113 -11.35 -3.20 -26.82
N MET A 114 -11.08 -4.35 -26.19
CA MET A 114 -10.18 -4.43 -25.03
C MET A 114 -8.74 -4.05 -25.38
N ALA A 115 -8.26 -4.51 -26.56
CA ALA A 115 -6.93 -4.17 -27.03
C ALA A 115 -6.79 -2.67 -27.40
N GLY A 116 -7.85 -2.06 -27.91
CA GLY A 116 -7.92 -0.60 -28.11
C GLY A 116 -7.90 0.16 -26.80
N PHE A 117 -8.70 -0.26 -25.82
CA PHE A 117 -8.75 0.35 -24.49
C PHE A 117 -7.40 0.34 -23.76
N LEU A 118 -6.62 -0.75 -23.89
CA LEU A 118 -5.30 -0.89 -23.29
C LEU A 118 -4.14 -0.49 -24.22
N GLU A 119 -4.45 0.11 -25.38
CA GLU A 119 -3.46 0.61 -26.35
C GLU A 119 -2.48 -0.47 -26.88
N ILE A 120 -2.94 -1.72 -26.99
CA ILE A 120 -2.16 -2.88 -27.47
C ILE A 120 -2.65 -3.46 -28.80
N GLY A 121 -3.54 -2.76 -29.51
CA GLY A 121 -4.09 -3.22 -30.78
C GLY A 121 -3.03 -3.55 -31.83
N HIS A 122 -1.95 -2.81 -31.88
CA HIS A 122 -0.81 -3.01 -32.78
C HIS A 122 0.04 -4.27 -32.44
N LEU A 123 -0.22 -4.91 -31.29
CA LEU A 123 0.51 -6.09 -30.81
C LEU A 123 -0.25 -7.41 -31.03
N LEU A 124 -1.52 -7.37 -31.45
CA LEU A 124 -2.42 -8.54 -31.48
C LEU A 124 -1.84 -9.79 -32.15
N ASN A 125 -1.03 -9.61 -33.18
CA ASN A 125 -0.40 -10.71 -33.92
C ASN A 125 0.97 -11.13 -33.36
N ARG A 126 1.49 -10.45 -32.32
CA ARG A 126 2.78 -10.80 -31.71
C ARG A 126 2.61 -11.89 -30.65
N ARG A 127 3.72 -12.60 -30.36
CA ARG A 127 3.81 -13.56 -29.25
C ARG A 127 4.43 -12.88 -28.01
N PRO A 128 4.11 -13.32 -26.79
CA PRO A 128 4.60 -12.73 -25.53
C PRO A 128 6.12 -12.52 -25.46
N GLY A 129 6.91 -13.46 -25.97
CA GLY A 129 8.39 -13.34 -25.95
C GLY A 129 8.98 -12.19 -26.80
N ARG A 130 8.16 -11.48 -27.58
CA ARG A 130 8.55 -10.29 -28.37
C ARG A 130 8.00 -8.99 -27.79
N LEU A 131 7.49 -9.02 -26.57
CA LEU A 131 6.90 -7.88 -25.88
C LEU A 131 7.81 -7.39 -24.77
N SER A 132 7.84 -6.08 -24.55
CA SER A 132 8.41 -5.48 -23.34
C SER A 132 7.60 -5.88 -22.10
N GLY A 133 8.18 -5.78 -20.91
CA GLY A 133 7.47 -6.09 -19.64
C GLY A 133 6.18 -5.31 -19.46
N GLY A 134 6.15 -4.02 -19.81
CA GLY A 134 4.93 -3.22 -19.76
C GLY A 134 3.86 -3.66 -20.78
N GLU A 135 4.25 -4.08 -21.98
CA GLU A 135 3.32 -4.64 -22.96
C GLU A 135 2.77 -6.00 -22.50
N GLN A 136 3.62 -6.86 -21.93
CA GLN A 136 3.18 -8.14 -21.35
C GLN A 136 2.16 -7.94 -20.24
N GLN A 137 2.39 -6.96 -19.36
CA GLN A 137 1.45 -6.60 -18.29
C GLN A 137 0.10 -6.15 -18.86
N ARG A 138 0.08 -5.27 -19.87
CA ARG A 138 -1.15 -4.82 -20.52
C ARG A 138 -1.91 -5.99 -21.15
N VAL A 139 -1.22 -6.93 -21.78
CA VAL A 139 -1.82 -8.15 -22.33
C VAL A 139 -2.42 -9.03 -21.21
N ALA A 140 -1.73 -9.19 -20.09
CA ALA A 140 -2.25 -9.93 -18.94
C ALA A 140 -3.49 -9.26 -18.32
N LEU A 141 -3.48 -7.92 -18.20
CA LEU A 141 -4.65 -7.14 -17.78
C LEU A 141 -5.81 -7.32 -18.78
N ALA A 142 -5.55 -7.23 -20.11
CA ALA A 142 -6.55 -7.46 -21.14
C ALA A 142 -7.20 -8.84 -21.00
N ARG A 143 -6.37 -9.88 -20.84
CA ARG A 143 -6.83 -11.27 -20.66
C ARG A 143 -7.71 -11.45 -19.43
N ALA A 144 -7.37 -10.77 -18.32
CA ALA A 144 -8.14 -10.85 -17.09
C ALA A 144 -9.45 -10.04 -17.17
N LEU A 145 -9.41 -8.85 -17.76
CA LEU A 145 -10.54 -7.91 -17.81
C LEU A 145 -11.59 -8.25 -18.87
N VAL A 146 -11.19 -8.89 -19.99
CA VAL A 146 -12.09 -9.21 -21.10
C VAL A 146 -13.28 -10.08 -20.68
N LEU A 147 -13.12 -10.85 -19.60
CA LEU A 147 -14.17 -11.71 -19.02
C LEU A 147 -15.14 -10.97 -18.11
N LYS A 148 -14.96 -9.65 -17.91
CA LYS A 148 -15.72 -8.80 -16.97
C LYS A 148 -15.83 -9.45 -15.59
N PRO A 149 -14.67 -9.65 -14.89
CA PRO A 149 -14.65 -10.33 -13.60
C PRO A 149 -15.35 -9.49 -12.51
N TYR A 150 -15.86 -10.16 -11.48
CA TYR A 150 -16.37 -9.49 -10.28
C TYR A 150 -15.24 -8.74 -9.54
N VAL A 151 -14.08 -9.37 -9.43
CA VAL A 151 -12.90 -8.79 -8.78
C VAL A 151 -11.67 -9.10 -9.62
N LEU A 152 -10.82 -8.10 -9.83
CA LEU A 152 -9.50 -8.26 -10.42
C LEU A 152 -8.48 -8.41 -9.29
N LEU A 153 -7.81 -9.56 -9.26
CA LEU A 153 -6.74 -9.88 -8.31
C LEU A 153 -5.39 -9.58 -8.96
N LEU A 154 -4.57 -8.76 -8.33
CA LEU A 154 -3.25 -8.36 -8.81
C LEU A 154 -2.18 -8.78 -7.79
N ASP A 155 -1.24 -9.63 -8.19
CA ASP A 155 -0.12 -10.06 -7.35
C ASP A 155 1.17 -9.39 -7.80
N GLU A 156 1.58 -8.35 -7.08
CA GLU A 156 2.79 -7.55 -7.35
C GLU A 156 2.98 -7.15 -8.82
N PRO A 157 1.95 -6.61 -9.50
CA PRO A 157 1.94 -6.48 -10.96
C PRO A 157 2.98 -5.50 -11.51
N LEU A 158 3.57 -4.64 -10.68
CA LEU A 158 4.55 -3.64 -11.09
C LEU A 158 5.98 -3.92 -10.59
N SER A 159 6.19 -5.00 -9.84
CA SER A 159 7.47 -5.28 -9.15
C SER A 159 8.64 -5.52 -10.11
N ALA A 160 8.39 -6.19 -11.26
CA ALA A 160 9.40 -6.54 -12.25
C ALA A 160 9.82 -5.38 -13.18
N LEU A 161 9.26 -4.17 -13.00
CA LEU A 161 9.42 -3.06 -13.93
C LEU A 161 10.41 -2.00 -13.42
N ASP A 162 11.07 -1.33 -14.36
CA ASP A 162 11.89 -0.16 -14.06
C ASP A 162 11.06 1.01 -13.50
N ARG A 163 11.72 1.95 -12.81
CA ARG A 163 11.07 3.07 -12.10
C ARG A 163 10.18 3.93 -13.01
N SER A 164 10.61 4.19 -14.26
CA SER A 164 9.89 5.06 -15.20
C SER A 164 8.62 4.39 -15.70
N THR A 165 8.73 3.14 -16.11
CA THR A 165 7.62 2.30 -16.58
C THR A 165 6.62 2.04 -15.46
N ARG A 166 7.08 1.76 -14.22
CA ARG A 166 6.24 1.58 -13.04
C ARG A 166 5.34 2.80 -12.79
N GLY A 167 5.88 4.02 -12.86
CA GLY A 167 5.10 5.25 -12.67
C GLY A 167 3.99 5.43 -13.72
N ARG A 168 4.25 5.07 -14.99
CA ARG A 168 3.27 5.12 -16.07
C ARG A 168 2.16 4.10 -15.87
N LEU A 169 2.52 2.85 -15.59
CA LEU A 169 1.55 1.77 -15.42
C LEU A 169 0.71 1.91 -14.14
N ARG A 170 1.25 2.50 -13.09
CA ARG A 170 0.49 2.87 -11.89
C ARG A 170 -0.64 3.85 -12.22
N ARG A 171 -0.39 4.88 -13.04
CA ARG A 171 -1.43 5.80 -13.55
C ARG A 171 -2.45 5.07 -14.43
N GLU A 172 -1.99 4.13 -15.23
CA GLU A 172 -2.86 3.30 -16.08
C GLU A 172 -3.79 2.39 -15.26
N LEU A 173 -3.29 1.71 -14.22
CA LEU A 173 -4.14 0.94 -13.30
C LEU A 173 -5.22 1.83 -12.64
N LYS A 174 -4.86 3.05 -12.24
CA LYS A 174 -5.85 4.01 -11.69
C LYS A 174 -6.89 4.43 -12.73
N ARG A 175 -6.47 4.58 -14.01
CA ARG A 175 -7.39 4.86 -15.14
C ARG A 175 -8.33 3.70 -15.37
N ILE A 176 -7.80 2.48 -15.52
CA ILE A 176 -8.59 1.24 -15.72
C ILE A 176 -9.65 1.09 -14.62
N HIS A 177 -9.23 1.23 -13.35
CA HIS A 177 -10.15 1.16 -12.21
C HIS A 177 -11.29 2.18 -12.34
N ARG A 178 -10.96 3.44 -12.65
CA ARG A 178 -11.93 4.54 -12.73
C ARG A 178 -12.89 4.40 -13.91
N GLU A 179 -12.39 4.01 -15.10
CA GLU A 179 -13.18 3.93 -16.32
C GLU A 179 -14.05 2.67 -16.37
N LEU A 180 -13.56 1.54 -15.85
CA LEU A 180 -14.31 0.28 -15.85
C LEU A 180 -15.12 0.04 -14.58
N GLY A 181 -14.87 0.78 -13.49
CA GLY A 181 -15.52 0.57 -12.19
C GLY A 181 -15.24 -0.81 -11.59
N VAL A 182 -14.15 -1.47 -12.00
CA VAL A 182 -13.82 -2.84 -11.57
C VAL A 182 -13.34 -2.84 -10.11
N THR A 183 -13.84 -3.79 -9.32
CA THR A 183 -13.32 -4.01 -7.96
C THR A 183 -11.94 -4.62 -8.04
N ILE A 184 -10.96 -4.07 -7.31
CA ILE A 184 -9.56 -4.55 -7.36
C ILE A 184 -9.09 -4.97 -5.97
N PHE A 185 -8.46 -6.14 -5.89
CA PHE A 185 -7.68 -6.60 -4.76
C PHE A 185 -6.21 -6.72 -5.21
N HIS A 186 -5.36 -5.83 -4.72
CA HIS A 186 -3.99 -5.65 -5.19
C HIS A 186 -3.00 -5.93 -4.07
N ILE A 187 -2.03 -6.78 -4.32
CA ILE A 187 -0.92 -7.08 -3.43
C ILE A 187 0.32 -6.32 -3.87
N THR A 188 0.95 -5.62 -2.96
CA THR A 188 2.26 -4.98 -3.18
C THR A 188 3.07 -4.91 -1.88
N HIS A 189 4.38 -4.67 -2.02
CA HIS A 189 5.26 -4.25 -0.93
C HIS A 189 5.73 -2.80 -1.10
N ASP A 190 5.29 -2.10 -2.16
CA ASP A 190 5.66 -0.72 -2.48
C ASP A 190 4.67 0.27 -1.85
N LEU A 191 5.13 1.02 -0.85
CA LEU A 191 4.33 2.03 -0.15
C LEU A 191 3.79 3.14 -1.09
N PRO A 192 4.62 3.78 -1.93
CA PRO A 192 4.15 4.76 -2.91
C PRO A 192 3.05 4.24 -3.84
N GLU A 193 3.13 2.96 -4.22
CA GLU A 193 2.11 2.32 -5.04
C GLU A 193 0.79 2.16 -4.27
N ALA A 194 0.87 1.66 -3.03
CA ALA A 194 -0.27 1.47 -2.16
C ALA A 194 -1.01 2.80 -1.91
N PHE A 195 -0.30 3.86 -1.54
CA PHE A 195 -0.91 5.17 -1.29
C PHE A 195 -1.50 5.84 -2.54
N PHE A 196 -0.91 5.60 -3.72
CA PHE A 196 -1.42 6.18 -4.96
C PHE A 196 -2.70 5.51 -5.46
N LEU A 197 -2.82 4.18 -5.28
CA LEU A 197 -3.88 3.37 -5.88
C LEU A 197 -5.06 3.14 -4.94
N ALA A 198 -4.81 2.90 -3.65
CA ALA A 198 -5.80 2.40 -2.72
C ALA A 198 -6.90 3.42 -2.39
N ASP A 199 -8.14 2.95 -2.39
CA ASP A 199 -9.26 3.56 -1.67
C ASP A 199 -9.31 3.00 -0.24
N HIS A 200 -8.87 1.72 -0.07
CA HIS A 200 -8.75 1.03 1.20
C HIS A 200 -7.40 0.29 1.28
N LEU A 201 -6.68 0.48 2.37
CA LEU A 201 -5.38 -0.13 2.63
C LEU A 201 -5.49 -1.15 3.76
N ALA A 202 -4.95 -2.34 3.56
CA ALA A 202 -4.78 -3.36 4.60
C ALA A 202 -3.28 -3.67 4.76
N LEU A 203 -2.80 -3.69 5.99
CA LEU A 203 -1.41 -4.01 6.33
C LEU A 203 -1.32 -5.44 6.86
N MET A 204 -0.48 -6.25 6.23
CA MET A 204 -0.32 -7.65 6.58
C MET A 204 1.10 -7.97 7.05
N LYS A 205 1.21 -8.73 8.16
CA LYS A 205 2.46 -9.28 8.66
C LYS A 205 2.19 -10.61 9.38
N ASP A 206 3.15 -11.54 9.32
CA ASP A 206 3.14 -12.83 10.04
C ASP A 206 1.82 -13.63 9.90
N GLY A 207 1.22 -13.57 8.69
CA GLY A 207 -0.01 -14.30 8.35
C GLY A 207 -1.29 -13.66 8.90
N GLY A 208 -1.25 -12.43 9.41
CA GLY A 208 -2.40 -11.70 9.96
C GLY A 208 -2.52 -10.28 9.45
N ILE A 209 -3.74 -9.70 9.51
CA ILE A 209 -3.97 -8.27 9.24
C ILE A 209 -3.68 -7.50 10.52
N LEU A 210 -2.77 -6.52 10.44
CA LEU A 210 -2.41 -5.65 11.56
C LEU A 210 -3.34 -4.45 11.69
N GLN A 211 -3.65 -3.84 10.56
CA GLN A 211 -4.51 -2.65 10.48
C GLN A 211 -5.09 -2.53 9.08
N GLU A 212 -6.31 -2.01 8.98
CA GLU A 212 -6.95 -1.63 7.74
C GLU A 212 -7.69 -0.30 7.87
N GLY A 213 -7.94 0.37 6.74
CA GLY A 213 -8.68 1.63 6.69
C GLY A 213 -8.34 2.46 5.46
N LYS A 214 -8.84 3.68 5.40
CA LYS A 214 -8.43 4.65 4.37
C LYS A 214 -6.92 4.94 4.51
N PRO A 215 -6.15 5.01 3.41
CA PRO A 215 -4.69 5.20 3.46
C PRO A 215 -4.24 6.34 4.37
N GLU A 216 -4.87 7.50 4.26
CA GLU A 216 -4.56 8.67 5.11
C GLU A 216 -4.78 8.41 6.61
N MET A 217 -5.84 7.68 6.98
CA MET A 217 -6.14 7.36 8.36
C MET A 217 -5.16 6.34 8.93
N VAL A 218 -4.77 5.35 8.11
CA VAL A 218 -3.77 4.36 8.49
C VAL A 218 -2.40 5.02 8.72
N LEU A 219 -2.00 5.95 7.83
CA LEU A 219 -0.76 6.70 7.96
C LEU A 219 -0.75 7.63 9.20
N ARG A 220 -1.83 8.35 9.42
CA ARG A 220 -1.92 9.32 10.52
C ARG A 220 -2.07 8.67 11.90
N ARG A 221 -2.64 7.45 11.97
CA ARG A 221 -2.97 6.76 13.22
C ARG A 221 -2.53 5.31 13.20
N PRO A 222 -1.22 5.04 13.15
CA PRO A 222 -0.72 3.67 13.25
C PRO A 222 -1.08 3.07 14.61
N ARG A 223 -1.62 1.84 14.62
CA ARG A 223 -2.08 1.17 15.88
C ARG A 223 -0.95 0.58 16.70
N SER A 224 0.22 0.41 16.12
CA SER A 224 1.39 -0.17 16.78
C SER A 224 2.70 0.28 16.14
N ARG A 225 3.80 0.07 16.85
CA ARG A 225 5.15 0.29 16.34
C ARG A 225 5.39 -0.45 15.02
N THR A 226 4.98 -1.71 14.93
CA THR A 226 5.13 -2.52 13.72
C THR A 226 4.39 -1.90 12.53
N VAL A 227 3.19 -1.38 12.74
CA VAL A 227 2.44 -0.67 11.69
C VAL A 227 3.16 0.61 11.26
N ALA A 228 3.64 1.40 12.21
CA ALA A 228 4.39 2.62 11.90
C ALA A 228 5.67 2.34 11.11
N GLU A 229 6.41 1.30 11.49
CA GLU A 229 7.61 0.83 10.76
C GLU A 229 7.26 0.37 9.33
N LEU A 230 6.18 -0.37 9.14
CA LEU A 230 5.71 -0.80 7.81
C LEU A 230 5.28 0.38 6.93
N LEU A 231 4.79 1.45 7.53
CA LEU A 231 4.43 2.69 6.85
C LEU A 231 5.65 3.60 6.57
N GLY A 232 6.86 3.16 6.91
CA GLY A 232 8.08 3.94 6.71
C GLY A 232 8.18 5.16 7.64
N ILE A 233 7.48 5.16 8.77
CA ILE A 233 7.61 6.22 9.77
C ILE A 233 8.87 5.96 10.56
N GLU A 234 9.91 6.76 10.31
CA GLU A 234 11.22 6.60 10.92
C GLU A 234 11.32 7.25 12.31
N ASN A 235 10.57 8.32 12.55
CA ASN A 235 10.59 9.03 13.82
C ASN A 235 9.61 8.39 14.81
N LEU A 236 10.10 7.41 15.56
CA LEU A 236 9.37 6.72 16.62
C LEU A 236 10.03 7.03 17.96
N LEU A 237 9.53 8.06 18.65
CA LEU A 237 10.05 8.47 19.95
C LEU A 237 9.48 7.58 21.05
N ARG A 238 10.32 7.15 21.98
CA ARG A 238 9.87 6.51 23.21
C ARG A 238 9.51 7.56 24.24
N GLY A 239 8.50 7.24 25.03
CA GLY A 239 8.14 8.13 26.15
C GLY A 239 7.20 7.49 27.14
N THR A 240 6.69 8.31 28.02
CA THR A 240 5.73 7.94 29.06
C THR A 240 4.52 8.87 29.02
N LYS A 241 3.36 8.34 29.37
CA LYS A 241 2.17 9.11 29.68
C LYS A 241 2.04 9.20 31.20
N GLU A 242 2.11 10.41 31.75
CA GLU A 242 1.96 10.70 33.17
C GLU A 242 0.72 11.59 33.39
N GLY A 243 -0.42 10.96 33.65
CA GLY A 243 -1.71 11.66 33.67
C GLY A 243 -2.05 12.27 32.31
N GLU A 244 -2.16 13.61 32.23
CA GLU A 244 -2.40 14.36 31.00
C GLU A 244 -1.11 14.79 30.27
N ARG A 245 0.06 14.48 30.82
CA ARG A 245 1.36 14.86 30.26
C ARG A 245 1.99 13.73 29.49
N TYR A 246 2.60 14.07 28.36
CA TYR A 246 3.39 13.16 27.55
C TYR A 246 4.86 13.58 27.59
N LEU A 247 5.74 12.68 27.98
CA LEU A 247 7.18 12.91 28.07
C LEU A 247 7.92 12.02 27.08
N SER A 248 8.92 12.56 26.41
CA SER A 248 9.83 11.83 25.52
C SER A 248 11.27 12.24 25.78
N GLY A 249 12.23 11.68 25.05
CA GLY A 249 13.62 12.16 25.07
C GLY A 249 13.80 13.61 24.60
N LEU A 250 12.80 14.19 23.94
CA LEU A 250 12.77 15.62 23.58
C LEU A 250 12.25 16.51 24.72
N GLY A 251 11.73 15.92 25.81
CA GLY A 251 11.01 16.61 26.90
C GLY A 251 9.51 16.45 26.78
N ALA A 252 8.76 17.41 27.36
CA ALA A 252 7.30 17.39 27.34
C ALA A 252 6.75 17.67 25.94
N LEU A 253 5.74 16.88 25.56
CA LEU A 253 4.99 17.02 24.32
C LEU A 253 3.56 17.46 24.65
N ASP A 254 3.06 18.49 23.98
CA ASP A 254 1.66 18.95 24.06
C ASP A 254 0.84 18.22 22.97
N ILE A 255 0.37 17.01 23.27
CA ILE A 255 -0.39 16.17 22.36
C ILE A 255 -1.86 16.22 22.74
N PRO A 256 -2.79 16.47 21.80
CA PRO A 256 -4.21 16.41 22.09
C PRO A 256 -4.62 15.00 22.52
N GLU A 257 -5.50 14.92 23.52
CA GLU A 257 -6.06 13.62 23.93
C GLU A 257 -6.80 12.96 22.78
N PHE A 258 -6.33 11.77 22.39
CA PHE A 258 -7.11 10.88 21.55
C PHE A 258 -7.77 9.83 22.45
N PRO A 259 -9.05 9.51 22.23
CA PRO A 259 -9.74 8.49 22.99
C PRO A 259 -9.21 7.11 22.61
N SER A 260 -8.09 6.70 23.18
CA SER A 260 -7.66 5.30 23.15
C SER A 260 -8.17 4.62 24.41
N ARG A 261 -9.07 3.68 24.24
CA ARG A 261 -9.71 2.91 25.34
C ARG A 261 -8.76 2.05 26.18
N GLU A 262 -7.46 2.01 25.89
CA GLU A 262 -6.57 0.96 26.41
C GLU A 262 -5.42 1.41 27.33
N ALA A 263 -5.21 2.72 27.54
CA ALA A 263 -4.17 3.20 28.48
C ALA A 263 -4.74 3.52 29.84
N THR A 264 -5.10 2.49 30.63
CA THR A 264 -5.73 2.64 31.97
C THR A 264 -4.75 2.68 33.14
N GLY A 265 -3.43 2.82 32.91
CA GLY A 265 -2.42 2.93 33.97
C GLY A 265 -1.95 4.36 34.19
N ARG A 266 -1.62 4.70 35.47
CA ARG A 266 -1.10 6.03 35.82
C ARG A 266 0.24 6.39 35.17
N GLU A 267 1.06 5.37 34.81
CA GLU A 267 2.31 5.49 34.05
C GLU A 267 2.34 4.38 33.00
N SER A 268 2.28 4.74 31.74
CA SER A 268 2.34 3.76 30.64
C SER A 268 3.44 4.16 29.68
N ALA A 269 4.33 3.20 29.34
CA ALA A 269 5.29 3.37 28.25
C ALA A 269 4.54 3.47 26.92
N VAL A 270 4.84 4.48 26.14
CA VAL A 270 4.22 4.77 24.86
C VAL A 270 5.25 5.01 23.76
N TYR A 271 4.81 4.91 22.53
CA TYR A 271 5.55 5.41 21.36
C TYR A 271 4.80 6.60 20.76
N PHE A 272 5.56 7.60 20.31
CA PHE A 272 5.06 8.71 19.52
C PHE A 272 5.53 8.55 18.10
N SER A 273 4.57 8.47 17.19
CA SER A 273 4.79 8.49 15.75
C SER A 273 4.83 9.94 15.30
N VAL A 274 5.97 10.37 14.73
CA VAL A 274 6.19 11.72 14.22
C VAL A 274 6.57 11.63 12.74
N PRO A 275 5.61 11.62 11.81
CA PRO A 275 5.92 11.61 10.39
C PRO A 275 6.87 12.76 10.02
N GLY A 276 7.80 12.52 9.08
CA GLY A 276 8.82 13.51 8.71
C GLY A 276 8.25 14.86 8.26
N TRP A 277 7.06 14.86 7.62
CA TRP A 277 6.36 16.09 7.20
C TRP A 277 5.85 16.96 8.35
N CYS A 278 5.78 16.42 9.59
CA CYS A 278 5.43 17.19 10.78
C CYS A 278 6.63 17.90 11.41
N VAL A 279 7.84 17.61 10.97
CA VAL A 279 9.07 18.19 11.50
C VAL A 279 9.47 19.39 10.65
N GLU A 280 9.30 20.57 11.17
CA GLU A 280 9.66 21.83 10.50
C GLU A 280 11.00 22.37 11.01
N ILE A 281 11.84 22.82 10.08
CA ILE A 281 13.05 23.57 10.39
C ILE A 281 12.73 25.05 10.27
N PHE A 282 13.20 25.86 11.22
CA PHE A 282 12.83 27.26 11.36
C PHE A 282 11.32 27.47 11.51
N PRO A 283 10.67 26.84 12.53
CA PRO A 283 9.24 26.93 12.72
C PRO A 283 8.78 28.38 12.88
N GLY A 284 7.56 28.66 12.43
CA GLY A 284 6.95 29.98 12.52
C GLY A 284 6.87 30.52 13.97
N LYS A 285 6.68 31.82 14.10
CA LYS A 285 6.45 32.49 15.41
C LYS A 285 5.04 32.11 15.91
N GLY A 286 4.95 31.69 17.17
CA GLY A 286 3.70 31.24 17.81
C GLY A 286 3.78 29.78 18.25
N ASP A 287 3.05 29.41 19.31
CA ASP A 287 3.14 28.06 19.90
C ASP A 287 2.00 27.13 19.47
N ASN A 288 0.96 27.68 18.86
CA ASN A 288 -0.29 26.98 18.66
C ASN A 288 -0.27 25.76 17.71
N PRO A 289 0.45 25.72 16.57
CA PRO A 289 0.43 24.50 15.74
C PRO A 289 1.41 23.42 16.20
N TYR A 290 2.27 23.70 17.19
CA TYR A 290 3.37 22.80 17.55
C TYR A 290 3.11 22.08 18.86
N THR A 291 3.39 20.77 18.89
CA THR A 291 3.45 19.97 20.11
C THR A 291 4.79 20.14 20.85
N TRP A 292 5.83 20.52 20.12
CA TRP A 292 7.17 20.71 20.66
C TRP A 292 7.96 21.69 19.79
N LYS A 293 8.81 22.48 20.45
CA LYS A 293 9.81 23.35 19.82
C LYS A 293 11.13 23.26 20.56
N GLY A 294 12.22 23.23 19.83
CA GLY A 294 13.54 23.18 20.41
C GLY A 294 14.65 23.47 19.40
N LYS A 295 15.87 23.24 19.82
CA LYS A 295 17.06 23.35 18.96
C LYS A 295 17.67 21.98 18.80
N MET A 296 17.98 21.58 17.56
CA MET A 296 18.62 20.32 17.24
C MET A 296 19.84 20.55 16.37
N ARG A 297 20.83 19.68 16.51
CA ARG A 297 22.03 19.71 15.67
C ARG A 297 21.79 18.89 14.42
N LEU A 298 22.12 19.40 13.24
CA LEU A 298 22.08 18.67 11.98
C LEU A 298 23.21 17.62 11.97
N ALA A 299 22.84 16.36 12.08
CA ALA A 299 23.77 15.23 12.13
C ALA A 299 24.16 14.74 10.74
N ALA A 300 23.21 14.71 9.79
CA ALA A 300 23.45 14.32 8.41
C ALA A 300 22.51 15.06 7.44
N MET A 301 22.97 15.18 6.19
CA MET A 301 22.23 15.81 5.10
C MET A 301 22.51 15.04 3.82
N ASN A 302 21.46 14.53 3.16
CA ASN A 302 21.56 13.76 1.94
C ASN A 302 20.75 14.41 0.81
N PHE A 303 21.42 14.75 -0.28
CA PHE A 303 20.78 15.31 -1.46
C PHE A 303 20.22 14.20 -2.35
N MET A 304 18.91 14.18 -2.50
CA MET A 304 18.19 13.24 -3.34
C MET A 304 17.62 13.94 -4.57
N ASN A 305 17.09 13.16 -5.54
CA ASN A 305 16.41 13.72 -6.70
C ASN A 305 15.08 14.39 -6.25
N GLY A 306 15.12 15.73 -6.13
CA GLY A 306 13.95 16.55 -5.85
C GLY A 306 13.79 16.98 -4.39
N HIS A 307 14.50 16.37 -3.42
CA HIS A 307 14.44 16.73 -2.01
C HIS A 307 15.80 16.57 -1.31
N VAL A 308 15.87 17.07 -0.10
CA VAL A 308 17.02 16.95 0.80
C VAL A 308 16.55 16.31 2.09
N ASP A 309 17.12 15.15 2.42
CA ASP A 309 16.85 14.46 3.68
C ASP A 309 17.77 14.96 4.76
N LEU A 310 17.22 15.26 5.92
CA LEU A 310 17.91 15.82 7.06
C LEU A 310 17.73 14.89 8.26
N ASP A 311 18.83 14.59 8.95
CA ASP A 311 18.84 13.90 10.24
C ASP A 311 19.28 14.89 11.32
N LEU A 312 18.37 15.13 12.25
CA LEU A 312 18.50 16.09 13.34
C LEU A 312 18.68 15.35 14.66
N VAL A 313 19.65 15.72 15.48
CA VAL A 313 19.90 15.11 16.78
C VAL A 313 19.69 16.11 17.91
N TYR A 314 18.88 15.71 18.89
CA TYR A 314 18.68 16.47 20.13
C TYR A 314 19.78 16.15 21.16
N PRO A 315 20.09 17.03 22.13
CA PRO A 315 21.10 16.77 23.15
C PRO A 315 20.94 15.46 23.96
N SER A 316 19.72 14.97 24.10
CA SER A 316 19.43 13.66 24.73
C SER A 316 19.85 12.45 23.89
N GLY A 317 20.20 12.65 22.61
CA GLY A 317 20.48 11.58 21.65
C GLY A 317 19.29 11.15 20.80
N GLU A 318 18.10 11.76 20.99
CA GLU A 318 16.94 11.51 20.12
C GLU A 318 17.19 12.07 18.72
N HIS A 319 16.79 11.30 17.71
CA HIS A 319 16.89 11.66 16.30
C HIS A 319 15.51 11.99 15.72
N LEU A 320 15.46 13.01 14.88
CA LEU A 320 14.32 13.33 14.03
C LEU A 320 14.78 13.46 12.58
N LYS A 321 14.10 12.74 11.69
CA LYS A 321 14.32 12.83 10.25
C LYS A 321 13.22 13.63 9.59
N THR A 322 13.58 14.46 8.63
CA THR A 322 12.65 15.20 7.78
C THR A 322 13.22 15.36 6.39
N SER A 323 12.34 15.58 5.41
CA SER A 323 12.72 15.83 4.02
C SER A 323 12.15 17.17 3.58
N LEU A 324 12.99 18.01 3.00
CA LEU A 324 12.61 19.28 2.40
C LEU A 324 12.69 19.16 0.87
N SER A 325 11.72 19.69 0.15
CA SER A 325 11.90 19.89 -1.30
C SER A 325 13.11 20.78 -1.56
N ARG A 326 13.73 20.70 -2.75
CA ARG A 326 14.86 21.58 -3.10
C ARG A 326 14.47 23.06 -3.03
N ARG A 327 13.21 23.39 -3.30
CA ARG A 327 12.71 24.77 -3.20
C ARG A 327 12.65 25.24 -1.74
N GLU A 328 12.10 24.41 -0.85
CA GLU A 328 12.04 24.72 0.58
C GLU A 328 13.44 24.84 1.16
N PHE A 329 14.34 23.90 0.82
CA PHE A 329 15.73 23.94 1.24
C PHE A 329 16.45 25.21 0.77
N GLY A 330 16.25 25.62 -0.47
CA GLY A 330 16.83 26.85 -1.03
C GLY A 330 16.26 28.16 -0.43
N ASN A 331 15.08 28.10 0.15
CA ASN A 331 14.40 29.23 0.78
C ASN A 331 14.62 29.30 2.31
N LEU A 332 15.47 28.45 2.87
CA LEU A 332 15.81 28.54 4.28
C LEU A 332 16.44 29.90 4.62
N PRO A 333 16.12 30.47 5.78
CA PRO A 333 16.59 31.82 6.17
C PRO A 333 18.11 31.92 6.37
N VAL A 334 18.76 30.78 6.52
CA VAL A 334 20.22 30.65 6.63
C VAL A 334 20.70 29.40 5.88
N SER A 335 21.92 29.45 5.37
CA SER A 335 22.58 28.26 4.83
C SER A 335 22.86 27.28 5.96
N ILE A 336 22.42 26.03 5.79
CA ILE A 336 22.63 24.97 6.78
C ILE A 336 23.72 23.98 6.31
N ALA A 337 24.51 23.49 7.25
CA ALA A 337 25.54 22.47 7.04
C ALA A 337 25.52 21.48 8.21
N VAL A 338 26.10 20.29 7.99
CA VAL A 338 26.26 19.30 9.07
C VAL A 338 27.02 19.91 10.24
N GLY A 339 26.52 19.67 11.44
CA GLY A 339 27.06 20.22 12.68
C GLY A 339 26.37 21.50 13.20
N ILE A 340 25.66 22.24 12.33
CA ILE A 340 24.94 23.45 12.76
C ILE A 340 23.73 23.11 13.66
N VAL A 341 23.43 24.01 14.58
CA VAL A 341 22.24 23.93 15.42
C VAL A 341 21.12 24.79 14.81
N VAL A 342 19.97 24.17 14.55
CA VAL A 342 18.81 24.81 13.94
C VAL A 342 17.61 24.74 14.87
N PRO A 343 16.70 25.73 14.84
CA PRO A 343 15.43 25.63 15.51
C PRO A 343 14.53 24.64 14.77
N VAL A 344 13.83 23.79 15.52
CA VAL A 344 12.95 22.73 15.01
C VAL A 344 11.62 22.77 15.74
N GLY A 345 10.53 22.56 15.03
CA GLY A 345 9.18 22.41 15.57
C GLY A 345 8.54 21.11 15.10
N ILE A 346 7.69 20.53 15.92
CA ILE A 346 6.87 19.35 15.60
C ILE A 346 5.40 19.77 15.61
N LEU A 347 4.73 19.64 14.46
CA LEU A 347 3.31 19.98 14.32
C LEU A 347 2.42 19.01 15.10
N LYS A 348 1.42 19.54 15.83
CA LYS A 348 0.46 18.75 16.64
C LYS A 348 -0.36 17.77 15.80
N GLU A 349 -0.86 18.19 14.66
CA GLU A 349 -1.81 17.43 13.85
C GLU A 349 -1.25 16.12 13.23
N GLY A 350 0.07 15.98 13.23
CA GLY A 350 0.73 14.79 12.69
C GLY A 350 1.25 13.82 13.72
N VAL A 351 1.29 14.20 14.98
CA VAL A 351 1.80 13.33 16.04
C VAL A 351 0.69 12.44 16.57
N TYR A 352 0.96 11.15 16.59
CA TYR A 352 0.06 10.16 17.17
C TYR A 352 0.83 9.26 18.14
N TRP A 353 0.19 8.84 19.22
CA TRP A 353 0.79 7.91 20.18
C TRP A 353 0.02 6.60 20.25
N PHE A 354 0.71 5.52 20.61
CA PHE A 354 0.15 4.19 20.86
C PHE A 354 0.91 3.51 22.01
N PRO A 355 0.28 2.61 22.76
CA PRO A 355 0.93 1.87 23.84
C PRO A 355 2.09 1.02 23.31
N ARG A 356 3.02 0.70 24.20
CA ARG A 356 4.19 -0.14 23.91
C ARG A 356 3.79 -1.58 23.61
#